data_388d99a40e391fa0d7b6cfd7dbc64f02
#
_entry.id   388d99a40e391fa0d7b6cfd7dbc64f02
#
_cell.length_a   1.000
_cell.length_b   1.000
_cell.length_c   1.000
_cell.angle_alpha   90.00
_cell.angle_beta   90.00
_cell.angle_gamma   90.00
#
_symmetry.space_group_name_H-M   'P 1'
#
loop_
_entity.id
_entity.type
_entity.pdbx_description
1 polymer ?
#
loop_
_entity_poly.entity_id
_entity_poly.type
_entity_poly.pdbx_seq_one_letter_code
_entity_poly.pdbx_strand_id
1 'polypeptide(L)'
;MNDFAGKNVLVLGGSRGIGAAIVRRFASDGAKVAFTYLGSSDAALALAEETGSQALKVDSADRRALVQAVADRGALDVIVISAGTLVMGDPLSLDADAVDRLIDINVKAPYHAAVEAARRMPDGGRIVVIGSTNGDRIPFAGGAAYALSKSAMQGMVRGLARDFGARGITVNAIQPGPTDSDMNPASGPMAETMHSFMAIKRHIRPSEIADYVAFVAGPQAAMITGSLQMIDGGFAA
;
A
#
# COMPACT_ATOMS: atom_id res chain seq x y z
N MET A 1 5.45 -20.71 7.77
CA MET A 1 4.29 -21.32 7.09
C MET A 1 4.28 -20.78 5.69
N ASN A 2 4.26 -21.63 4.65
CA ASN A 2 4.26 -21.19 3.25
C ASN A 2 2.82 -20.99 2.78
N ASP A 3 2.08 -20.09 3.43
CA ASP A 3 0.66 -19.87 3.16
C ASP A 3 0.40 -19.30 1.74
N PHE A 4 1.45 -18.81 1.07
CA PHE A 4 1.39 -18.22 -0.27
C PHE A 4 2.11 -19.05 -1.33
N ALA A 5 2.49 -20.30 -1.04
CA ALA A 5 3.17 -21.15 -2.01
C ALA A 5 2.39 -21.27 -3.32
N GLY A 6 3.02 -20.85 -4.42
CA GLY A 6 2.44 -20.86 -5.77
C GLY A 6 1.38 -19.79 -6.05
N LYS A 7 1.02 -18.96 -5.09
CA LYS A 7 0.06 -17.85 -5.25
C LYS A 7 0.63 -16.73 -6.13
N ASN A 8 -0.22 -16.15 -6.98
CA ASN A 8 0.13 -14.99 -7.81
C ASN A 8 -0.14 -13.71 -7.03
N VAL A 9 0.92 -12.95 -6.76
CA VAL A 9 0.86 -11.71 -5.98
C VAL A 9 1.36 -10.53 -6.80
N LEU A 10 0.62 -9.45 -6.83
CA LEU A 10 1.06 -8.17 -7.41
C LEU A 10 1.20 -7.13 -6.31
N VAL A 11 2.36 -6.45 -6.25
CA VAL A 11 2.60 -5.32 -5.34
C VAL A 11 2.79 -4.04 -6.16
N LEU A 12 1.85 -3.10 -6.09
CA LEU A 12 2.02 -1.80 -6.71
C LEU A 12 2.91 -0.92 -5.83
N GLY A 13 4.00 -0.37 -6.40
CA GLY A 13 4.97 0.42 -5.64
C GLY A 13 5.92 -0.44 -4.78
N GLY A 14 6.46 -1.53 -5.34
CA GLY A 14 7.23 -2.54 -4.62
C GLY A 14 8.74 -2.29 -4.50
N SER A 15 9.33 -1.23 -5.11
CA SER A 15 10.79 -1.14 -5.24
C SER A 15 11.54 -0.70 -3.97
N ARG A 16 10.88 -0.11 -2.97
CA ARG A 16 11.51 0.42 -1.75
C ARG A 16 10.54 0.50 -0.57
N GLY A 17 11.08 0.80 0.62
CA GLY A 17 10.30 1.01 1.84
C GLY A 17 9.35 -0.14 2.17
N ILE A 18 8.11 0.19 2.49
CA ILE A 18 7.05 -0.77 2.84
C ILE A 18 6.80 -1.76 1.70
N GLY A 19 6.73 -1.27 0.46
CA GLY A 19 6.48 -2.11 -0.71
C GLY A 19 7.56 -3.18 -0.92
N ALA A 20 8.84 -2.82 -0.78
CA ALA A 20 9.94 -3.78 -0.91
C ALA A 20 9.93 -4.84 0.19
N ALA A 21 9.59 -4.44 1.43
CA ALA A 21 9.43 -5.40 2.53
C ALA A 21 8.28 -6.38 2.25
N ILE A 22 7.18 -5.90 1.66
CA ILE A 22 6.04 -6.75 1.26
C ILE A 22 6.45 -7.73 0.15
N VAL A 23 7.20 -7.27 -0.87
CA VAL A 23 7.74 -8.14 -1.94
C VAL A 23 8.60 -9.26 -1.35
N ARG A 24 9.57 -8.91 -0.47
CA ARG A 24 10.42 -9.90 0.21
C ARG A 24 9.61 -10.91 1.01
N ARG A 25 8.62 -10.42 1.76
CA ARG A 25 7.77 -11.27 2.58
C ARG A 25 7.00 -12.29 1.75
N PHE A 26 6.28 -11.88 0.74
CA PHE A 26 5.53 -12.80 -0.10
C PHE A 26 6.43 -13.76 -0.89
N ALA A 27 7.58 -13.29 -1.39
CA ALA A 27 8.54 -14.16 -2.05
C ALA A 27 9.10 -15.23 -1.11
N SER A 28 9.45 -14.86 0.14
CA SER A 28 9.92 -15.81 1.15
C SER A 28 8.86 -16.83 1.56
N ASP A 29 7.57 -16.47 1.46
CA ASP A 29 6.44 -17.36 1.71
C ASP A 29 6.06 -18.20 0.47
N GLY A 30 6.87 -18.16 -0.61
CA GLY A 30 6.74 -19.02 -1.79
C GLY A 30 5.79 -18.51 -2.87
N ALA A 31 5.35 -17.25 -2.80
CA ALA A 31 4.52 -16.65 -3.83
C ALA A 31 5.29 -16.34 -5.11
N LYS A 32 4.58 -16.33 -6.24
CA LYS A 32 5.02 -15.76 -7.52
C LYS A 32 4.72 -14.27 -7.50
N VAL A 33 5.75 -13.45 -7.22
CA VAL A 33 5.56 -12.02 -7.01
C VAL A 33 5.94 -11.22 -8.26
N ALA A 34 5.06 -10.31 -8.67
CA ALA A 34 5.39 -9.19 -9.54
C ALA A 34 5.19 -7.88 -8.77
N PHE A 35 5.95 -6.84 -9.10
CA PHE A 35 5.78 -5.54 -8.48
C PHE A 35 6.04 -4.39 -9.44
N THR A 36 5.37 -3.26 -9.23
CA THR A 36 5.57 -2.05 -10.03
C THR A 36 6.54 -1.07 -9.37
N TYR A 37 7.21 -0.29 -10.19
CA TYR A 37 8.06 0.85 -9.81
C TYR A 37 8.03 1.94 -10.86
N LEU A 38 8.49 3.16 -10.51
CA LEU A 38 8.65 4.25 -11.48
C LEU A 38 10.08 4.79 -11.52
N GLY A 39 10.58 5.36 -10.42
CA GLY A 39 11.82 6.12 -10.41
C GLY A 39 13.07 5.38 -9.90
N SER A 40 12.92 4.25 -9.22
CA SER A 40 14.01 3.54 -8.54
C SER A 40 14.39 2.27 -9.29
N SER A 41 14.91 2.40 -10.53
CA SER A 41 15.19 1.26 -11.42
C SER A 41 16.22 0.30 -10.82
N ASP A 42 17.35 0.81 -10.32
CA ASP A 42 18.42 -0.04 -9.76
C ASP A 42 17.94 -0.82 -8.54
N ALA A 43 17.24 -0.16 -7.62
CA ALA A 43 16.66 -0.81 -6.45
C ALA A 43 15.59 -1.85 -6.84
N ALA A 44 14.80 -1.57 -7.90
CA ALA A 44 13.80 -2.52 -8.38
C ALA A 44 14.44 -3.76 -9.01
N LEU A 45 15.48 -3.59 -9.83
CA LEU A 45 16.21 -4.70 -10.45
C LEU A 45 16.94 -5.55 -9.42
N ALA A 46 17.62 -4.92 -8.46
CA ALA A 46 18.29 -5.63 -7.37
C ALA A 46 17.29 -6.43 -6.50
N LEU A 47 16.13 -5.86 -6.18
CA LEU A 47 15.09 -6.57 -5.44
C LEU A 47 14.50 -7.74 -6.25
N ALA A 48 14.31 -7.55 -7.56
CA ALA A 48 13.82 -8.63 -8.43
C ALA A 48 14.80 -9.80 -8.47
N GLU A 49 16.10 -9.54 -8.58
CA GLU A 49 17.16 -10.55 -8.53
C GLU A 49 17.20 -11.24 -7.15
N GLU A 50 17.19 -10.47 -6.06
CA GLU A 50 17.20 -10.97 -4.67
C GLU A 50 16.06 -11.95 -4.40
N THR A 51 14.86 -11.65 -4.92
CA THR A 51 13.62 -12.35 -4.55
C THR A 51 13.09 -13.28 -5.62
N GLY A 52 13.69 -13.32 -6.81
CA GLY A 52 13.13 -14.01 -7.98
C GLY A 52 11.83 -13.42 -8.49
N SER A 53 11.52 -12.16 -8.13
CA SER A 53 10.28 -11.47 -8.49
C SER A 53 10.40 -10.74 -9.82
N GLN A 54 9.27 -10.37 -10.43
CA GLN A 54 9.25 -9.59 -11.68
C GLN A 54 9.04 -8.10 -11.41
N ALA A 55 10.00 -7.26 -11.79
CA ALA A 55 9.88 -5.81 -11.73
C ALA A 55 9.23 -5.23 -13.00
N LEU A 56 8.25 -4.33 -12.85
CA LEU A 56 7.49 -3.71 -13.92
C LEU A 56 7.56 -2.18 -13.78
N LYS A 57 8.07 -1.49 -14.80
CA LYS A 57 8.10 -0.03 -14.78
C LYS A 57 6.76 0.55 -15.19
N VAL A 58 6.03 1.12 -14.23
CA VAL A 58 4.68 1.67 -14.43
C VAL A 58 4.52 2.95 -13.61
N ASP A 59 4.06 4.02 -14.24
CA ASP A 59 3.59 5.22 -13.53
C ASP A 59 2.15 4.97 -13.04
N SER A 60 1.96 4.99 -11.71
CA SER A 60 0.63 4.82 -11.11
C SER A 60 -0.33 5.96 -11.45
N ALA A 61 0.15 7.15 -11.84
CA ALA A 61 -0.69 8.24 -12.33
C ALA A 61 -1.20 8.00 -13.76
N ASP A 62 -0.51 7.18 -14.56
CA ASP A 62 -1.03 6.76 -15.86
C ASP A 62 -2.03 5.60 -15.67
N ARG A 63 -3.32 5.96 -15.61
CA ARG A 63 -4.40 5.00 -15.45
C ARG A 63 -4.38 3.88 -16.50
N ARG A 64 -4.05 4.19 -17.76
CA ARG A 64 -4.07 3.18 -18.84
C ARG A 64 -2.94 2.18 -18.65
N ALA A 65 -1.72 2.66 -18.41
CA ALA A 65 -0.57 1.82 -18.15
C ALA A 65 -0.75 0.97 -16.89
N LEU A 66 -1.31 1.55 -15.81
CA LEU A 66 -1.58 0.84 -14.57
C LEU A 66 -2.60 -0.29 -14.76
N VAL A 67 -3.76 0.02 -15.36
CA VAL A 67 -4.82 -0.97 -15.61
C VAL A 67 -4.32 -2.09 -16.52
N GLN A 68 -3.56 -1.77 -17.57
CA GLN A 68 -2.97 -2.76 -18.45
C GLN A 68 -1.96 -3.65 -17.72
N ALA A 69 -1.09 -3.06 -16.89
CA ALA A 69 -0.13 -3.83 -16.10
C ALA A 69 -0.80 -4.80 -15.11
N VAL A 70 -1.93 -4.42 -14.52
CA VAL A 70 -2.73 -5.33 -13.69
C VAL A 70 -3.38 -6.42 -14.53
N ALA A 71 -3.99 -6.06 -15.67
CA ALA A 71 -4.66 -6.99 -16.58
C ALA A 71 -3.71 -8.08 -17.12
N ASP A 72 -2.48 -7.71 -17.45
CA ASP A 72 -1.44 -8.61 -17.99
C ASP A 72 -0.97 -9.66 -16.98
N ARG A 73 -1.29 -9.52 -15.70
CA ARG A 73 -0.98 -10.54 -14.67
C ARG A 73 -1.97 -11.69 -14.65
N GLY A 74 -3.08 -11.59 -15.39
CA GLY A 74 -4.10 -12.64 -15.41
C GLY A 74 -4.79 -12.78 -14.05
N ALA A 75 -4.96 -14.01 -13.59
CA ALA A 75 -5.58 -14.29 -12.29
C ALA A 75 -4.60 -14.00 -11.14
N LEU A 76 -4.92 -13.01 -10.32
CA LEU A 76 -4.18 -12.65 -9.11
C LEU A 76 -4.89 -13.24 -7.89
N ASP A 77 -4.17 -13.94 -7.01
CA ASP A 77 -4.69 -14.33 -5.69
C ASP A 77 -4.67 -13.16 -4.72
N VAL A 78 -3.64 -12.33 -4.80
CA VAL A 78 -3.44 -11.16 -3.93
C VAL A 78 -2.98 -9.96 -4.75
N ILE A 79 -3.56 -8.80 -4.50
CA ILE A 79 -2.98 -7.51 -4.90
C ILE A 79 -2.75 -6.64 -3.67
N VAL A 80 -1.52 -6.10 -3.53
CA VAL A 80 -1.18 -5.12 -2.51
C VAL A 80 -0.91 -3.77 -3.18
N ILE A 81 -1.67 -2.76 -2.80
CA ILE A 81 -1.58 -1.42 -3.38
C ILE A 81 -0.80 -0.55 -2.40
N SER A 82 0.52 -0.46 -2.59
CA SER A 82 1.46 0.29 -1.75
C SER A 82 2.02 1.55 -2.43
N ALA A 83 1.76 1.72 -3.73
CA ALA A 83 2.15 2.94 -4.42
C ALA A 83 1.48 4.16 -3.79
N GLY A 84 2.27 5.18 -3.51
CA GLY A 84 1.78 6.42 -2.91
C GLY A 84 2.83 7.53 -2.97
N THR A 85 2.35 8.76 -2.86
CA THR A 85 3.18 9.96 -2.76
C THR A 85 2.72 10.84 -1.63
N LEU A 86 3.55 11.77 -1.22
CA LEU A 86 3.32 12.71 -0.13
C LEU A 86 3.43 14.14 -0.66
N VAL A 87 2.40 14.94 -0.41
CA VAL A 87 2.41 16.39 -0.64
C VAL A 87 2.00 17.07 0.66
N MET A 88 2.87 17.91 1.19
CA MET A 88 2.72 18.63 2.45
C MET A 88 3.05 20.10 2.25
N GLY A 89 2.38 20.97 2.96
CA GLY A 89 2.64 22.40 2.93
C GLY A 89 1.41 23.23 3.25
N ASP A 90 1.58 24.57 3.25
CA ASP A 90 0.49 25.51 3.41
C ASP A 90 -0.48 25.39 2.22
N PRO A 91 -1.77 25.08 2.45
CA PRO A 91 -2.75 24.90 1.37
C PRO A 91 -2.94 26.15 0.50
N LEU A 92 -2.61 27.33 0.99
CA LEU A 92 -2.71 28.58 0.23
C LEU A 92 -1.55 28.75 -0.78
N SER A 93 -0.49 27.96 -0.67
CA SER A 93 0.70 28.02 -1.53
C SER A 93 1.10 26.69 -2.18
N LEU A 94 0.38 25.61 -1.91
CA LEU A 94 0.65 24.34 -2.58
C LEU A 94 0.44 24.44 -4.08
N ASP A 95 1.34 23.81 -4.83
CA ASP A 95 1.18 23.63 -6.27
C ASP A 95 -0.03 22.72 -6.56
N ALA A 96 -0.98 23.24 -7.33
CA ALA A 96 -2.21 22.55 -7.70
C ALA A 96 -1.92 21.27 -8.50
N ASP A 97 -0.96 21.28 -9.42
CA ASP A 97 -0.59 20.12 -10.23
C ASP A 97 0.01 19.00 -9.35
N ALA A 98 0.76 19.37 -8.30
CA ALA A 98 1.27 18.40 -7.32
C ALA A 98 0.13 17.77 -6.51
N VAL A 99 -0.89 18.55 -6.15
CA VAL A 99 -2.09 18.04 -5.44
C VAL A 99 -2.91 17.13 -6.36
N ASP A 100 -3.12 17.51 -7.63
CA ASP A 100 -3.84 16.69 -8.60
C ASP A 100 -3.11 15.35 -8.84
N ARG A 101 -1.78 15.38 -8.98
CA ARG A 101 -0.97 14.17 -9.10
C ARG A 101 -1.04 13.30 -7.82
N LEU A 102 -1.08 13.90 -6.64
CA LEU A 102 -1.31 13.18 -5.39
C LEU A 102 -2.63 12.40 -5.43
N ILE A 103 -3.71 13.05 -5.88
CA ILE A 103 -5.03 12.41 -6.01
C ILE A 103 -5.01 11.29 -7.07
N ASP A 104 -4.34 11.50 -8.19
CA ASP A 104 -4.19 10.47 -9.22
C ASP A 104 -3.51 9.21 -8.67
N ILE A 105 -2.41 9.38 -7.94
CA ILE A 105 -1.62 8.26 -7.40
C ILE A 105 -2.28 7.64 -6.17
N ASN A 106 -2.74 8.45 -5.20
CA ASN A 106 -3.19 7.94 -3.91
C ASN A 106 -4.67 7.54 -3.88
N VAL A 107 -5.49 8.04 -4.81
CA VAL A 107 -6.95 7.82 -4.80
C VAL A 107 -7.41 7.08 -6.05
N LYS A 108 -7.17 7.64 -7.23
CA LYS A 108 -7.69 7.06 -8.48
C LYS A 108 -6.99 5.75 -8.84
N ALA A 109 -5.66 5.70 -8.71
CA ALA A 109 -4.89 4.51 -9.02
C ALA A 109 -5.29 3.29 -8.16
N PRO A 110 -5.40 3.39 -6.82
CA PRO A 110 -5.89 2.29 -5.98
C PRO A 110 -7.27 1.76 -6.40
N TYR A 111 -8.21 2.65 -6.69
CA TYR A 111 -9.55 2.25 -7.13
C TYR A 111 -9.50 1.46 -8.44
N HIS A 112 -8.85 2.01 -9.46
CA HIS A 112 -8.78 1.36 -10.78
C HIS A 112 -8.02 0.03 -10.73
N ALA A 113 -6.94 -0.04 -9.97
CA ALA A 113 -6.16 -1.27 -9.80
C ALA A 113 -6.96 -2.36 -9.07
N ALA A 114 -7.67 -2.01 -7.99
CA ALA A 114 -8.50 -2.94 -7.24
C ALA A 114 -9.64 -3.50 -8.09
N VAL A 115 -10.34 -2.65 -8.85
CA VAL A 115 -11.44 -3.05 -9.74
C VAL A 115 -10.91 -3.94 -10.87
N GLU A 116 -9.79 -3.59 -11.51
CA GLU A 116 -9.23 -4.40 -12.58
C GLU A 116 -8.73 -5.76 -12.08
N ALA A 117 -8.07 -5.81 -10.92
CA ALA A 117 -7.67 -7.07 -10.30
C ALA A 117 -8.89 -7.95 -10.00
N ALA A 118 -9.94 -7.39 -9.40
CA ALA A 118 -11.15 -8.14 -9.05
C ALA A 118 -11.87 -8.76 -10.26
N ARG A 119 -11.74 -8.19 -11.47
CA ARG A 119 -12.32 -8.77 -12.70
C ARG A 119 -11.80 -10.18 -13.00
N ARG A 120 -10.53 -10.45 -12.69
CA ARG A 120 -9.84 -11.70 -13.01
C ARG A 120 -9.43 -12.51 -11.78
N MET A 121 -9.58 -11.93 -10.59
CA MET A 121 -9.26 -12.56 -9.32
C MET A 121 -10.18 -13.79 -9.10
N PRO A 122 -9.66 -14.93 -8.64
CA PRO A 122 -10.51 -16.06 -8.24
C PRO A 122 -11.34 -15.68 -7.02
N ASP A 123 -12.41 -16.44 -6.79
CA ASP A 123 -13.18 -16.30 -5.56
C ASP A 123 -12.27 -16.57 -4.34
N GLY A 124 -12.48 -15.80 -3.29
CA GLY A 124 -11.61 -15.83 -2.12
C GLY A 124 -10.31 -15.03 -2.27
N GLY A 125 -10.16 -14.20 -3.29
CA GLY A 125 -8.98 -13.34 -3.48
C GLY A 125 -8.83 -12.25 -2.42
N ARG A 126 -7.69 -11.55 -2.45
CA ARG A 126 -7.30 -10.57 -1.42
C ARG A 126 -6.84 -9.25 -2.04
N ILE A 127 -7.43 -8.15 -1.60
CA ILE A 127 -7.04 -6.79 -1.96
C ILE A 127 -6.63 -6.06 -0.68
N VAL A 128 -5.36 -5.67 -0.58
CA VAL A 128 -4.82 -4.94 0.58
C VAL A 128 -4.29 -3.58 0.11
N VAL A 129 -4.77 -2.50 0.73
CA VAL A 129 -4.36 -1.13 0.40
C VAL A 129 -3.51 -0.58 1.54
N ILE A 130 -2.37 0.05 1.22
CA ILE A 130 -1.55 0.73 2.20
C ILE A 130 -2.04 2.18 2.34
N GLY A 131 -2.81 2.40 3.39
CA GLY A 131 -3.33 3.71 3.78
C GLY A 131 -2.31 4.53 4.56
N SER A 132 -2.79 5.19 5.60
CA SER A 132 -1.97 5.90 6.59
C SER A 132 -2.86 6.25 7.79
N THR A 133 -2.30 6.27 8.98
CA THR A 133 -2.89 6.87 10.17
C THR A 133 -3.36 8.32 9.93
N ASN A 134 -2.68 9.05 9.02
CA ASN A 134 -3.05 10.43 8.66
C ASN A 134 -4.38 10.53 7.88
N GLY A 135 -5.00 9.42 7.52
CA GLY A 135 -6.39 9.40 7.08
C GLY A 135 -7.41 9.58 8.21
N ASP A 136 -7.01 9.33 9.46
CA ASP A 136 -7.85 9.44 10.67
C ASP A 136 -7.44 10.61 11.56
N ARG A 137 -6.13 10.83 11.74
CA ARG A 137 -5.58 11.85 12.63
C ARG A 137 -4.38 12.55 12.01
N ILE A 138 -4.41 13.89 12.01
CA ILE A 138 -3.28 14.76 11.64
C ILE A 138 -2.94 15.63 12.84
N PRO A 139 -1.83 15.38 13.54
CA PRO A 139 -1.45 16.16 14.72
C PRO A 139 -0.65 17.44 14.40
N PHE A 140 -0.46 17.78 13.12
CA PHE A 140 0.36 18.89 12.65
C PHE A 140 -0.29 19.62 11.47
N ALA A 141 0.08 20.88 11.24
CA ALA A 141 -0.37 21.67 10.10
C ALA A 141 0.31 21.22 8.78
N GLY A 142 -0.29 21.59 7.64
CA GLY A 142 0.26 21.33 6.32
C GLY A 142 -0.07 19.95 5.74
N GLY A 143 -0.78 19.09 6.45
CA GLY A 143 -1.10 17.72 6.01
C GLY A 143 -2.44 17.56 5.27
N ALA A 144 -3.18 18.65 5.00
CA ALA A 144 -4.56 18.57 4.51
C ALA A 144 -4.72 17.78 3.20
N ALA A 145 -3.89 18.07 2.18
CA ALA A 145 -3.95 17.38 0.88
C ALA A 145 -3.64 15.87 1.03
N TYR A 146 -2.62 15.54 1.82
CA TYR A 146 -2.26 14.14 2.07
C TYR A 146 -3.36 13.40 2.83
N ALA A 147 -3.91 14.02 3.90
CA ALA A 147 -5.00 13.45 4.66
C ALA A 147 -6.24 13.19 3.81
N LEU A 148 -6.64 14.17 2.99
CA LEU A 148 -7.71 14.01 2.02
C LEU A 148 -7.51 12.73 1.19
N SER A 149 -6.31 12.53 0.64
CA SER A 149 -6.01 11.36 -0.20
C SER A 149 -6.07 10.05 0.58
N LYS A 150 -5.61 10.03 1.83
CA LYS A 150 -5.60 8.83 2.67
C LYS A 150 -6.96 8.53 3.29
N SER A 151 -7.77 9.53 3.61
CA SER A 151 -9.16 9.36 4.05
C SER A 151 -10.06 8.82 2.94
N ALA A 152 -9.83 9.20 1.68
CA ALA A 152 -10.59 8.68 0.54
C ALA A 152 -10.49 7.15 0.41
N MET A 153 -9.35 6.56 0.75
CA MET A 153 -9.15 5.09 0.72
C MET A 153 -10.07 4.36 1.68
N GLN A 154 -10.46 4.99 2.80
CA GLN A 154 -11.34 4.37 3.79
C GLN A 154 -12.74 4.09 3.22
N GLY A 155 -13.31 5.08 2.54
CA GLY A 155 -14.60 4.93 1.83
C GLY A 155 -14.51 3.89 0.72
N MET A 156 -13.44 3.94 -0.08
CA MET A 156 -13.18 2.99 -1.16
C MET A 156 -13.13 1.54 -0.63
N VAL A 157 -12.37 1.28 0.41
CA VAL A 157 -12.21 -0.07 1.00
C VAL A 157 -13.54 -0.62 1.50
N ARG A 158 -14.33 0.20 2.21
CA ARG A 158 -15.65 -0.23 2.71
C ARG A 158 -16.63 -0.52 1.57
N GLY A 159 -16.64 0.32 0.51
CA GLY A 159 -17.49 0.13 -0.66
C GLY A 159 -17.12 -1.15 -1.43
N LEU A 160 -15.86 -1.29 -1.84
CA LEU A 160 -15.40 -2.46 -2.59
C LEU A 160 -15.52 -3.78 -1.81
N ALA A 161 -15.40 -3.74 -0.47
CA ALA A 161 -15.65 -4.91 0.37
C ALA A 161 -17.11 -5.40 0.26
N ARG A 162 -18.07 -4.49 0.13
CA ARG A 162 -19.47 -4.83 -0.13
C ARG A 162 -19.68 -5.36 -1.54
N ASP A 163 -19.09 -4.69 -2.53
CA ASP A 163 -19.26 -5.04 -3.94
C ASP A 163 -18.70 -6.43 -4.28
N PHE A 164 -17.57 -6.81 -3.64
CA PHE A 164 -16.85 -8.06 -3.96
C PHE A 164 -17.11 -9.19 -2.95
N GLY A 165 -17.80 -8.91 -1.85
CA GLY A 165 -18.03 -9.86 -0.76
C GLY A 165 -18.74 -11.15 -1.16
N ALA A 166 -19.67 -11.09 -2.13
CA ALA A 166 -20.38 -12.27 -2.66
C ALA A 166 -19.42 -13.31 -3.30
N ARG A 167 -18.24 -12.87 -3.75
CA ARG A 167 -17.17 -13.72 -4.28
C ARG A 167 -16.14 -14.13 -3.22
N GLY A 168 -16.36 -13.80 -1.94
CA GLY A 168 -15.40 -14.04 -0.88
C GLY A 168 -14.11 -13.23 -1.02
N ILE A 169 -14.05 -12.25 -1.94
CA ILE A 169 -12.90 -11.35 -2.08
C ILE A 169 -12.92 -10.36 -0.93
N THR A 170 -11.83 -10.31 -0.16
CA THR A 170 -11.70 -9.34 0.91
C THR A 170 -10.96 -8.09 0.45
N VAL A 171 -11.38 -6.93 0.94
CA VAL A 171 -10.75 -5.63 0.68
C VAL A 171 -10.49 -4.93 2.00
N ASN A 172 -9.22 -4.69 2.33
CA ASN A 172 -8.83 -4.09 3.60
C ASN A 172 -7.75 -3.01 3.40
N ALA A 173 -7.69 -2.05 4.32
CA ALA A 173 -6.58 -1.11 4.41
C ALA A 173 -5.73 -1.39 5.64
N ILE A 174 -4.41 -1.37 5.46
CA ILE A 174 -3.44 -1.24 6.54
C ILE A 174 -3.08 0.24 6.65
N GLN A 175 -3.16 0.79 7.84
CA GLN A 175 -2.90 2.21 8.11
C GLN A 175 -1.65 2.37 8.98
N PRO A 176 -0.45 2.44 8.35
CA PRO A 176 0.78 2.64 9.09
C PRO A 176 0.86 4.02 9.74
N GLY A 177 1.49 4.07 10.92
CA GLY A 177 2.06 5.29 11.47
C GLY A 177 3.45 5.59 10.91
N PRO A 178 4.27 6.41 11.61
CA PRO A 178 5.62 6.72 11.21
C PRO A 178 6.46 5.46 10.97
N THR A 179 6.79 5.20 9.72
CA THR A 179 7.51 4.00 9.27
C THR A 179 8.86 4.42 8.69
N ASP A 180 9.92 3.69 9.03
CA ASP A 180 11.28 3.94 8.54
C ASP A 180 11.36 3.65 7.04
N SER A 181 11.54 4.70 6.26
CA SER A 181 11.59 4.67 4.79
C SER A 181 12.27 5.92 4.26
N ASP A 182 12.59 5.94 2.95
CA ASP A 182 13.14 7.13 2.31
C ASP A 182 12.22 8.36 2.45
N MET A 183 10.91 8.13 2.52
CA MET A 183 9.92 9.20 2.67
C MET A 183 9.88 9.76 4.11
N ASN A 184 10.21 8.95 5.11
CA ASN A 184 10.21 9.28 6.53
C ASN A 184 11.29 8.50 7.27
N PRO A 185 12.58 8.90 7.16
CA PRO A 185 13.67 8.19 7.79
C PRO A 185 13.63 8.26 9.33
N ALA A 186 13.90 7.14 10.00
CA ALA A 186 13.96 7.08 11.47
C ALA A 186 15.10 7.93 12.06
N SER A 187 16.12 8.26 11.25
CA SER A 187 17.19 9.21 11.58
C SER A 187 16.96 10.62 11.04
N GLY A 188 15.77 10.89 10.47
CA GLY A 188 15.44 12.16 9.86
C GLY A 188 15.13 13.26 10.90
N PRO A 189 15.13 14.54 10.48
CA PRO A 189 14.94 15.68 11.38
C PRO A 189 13.59 15.71 12.08
N MET A 190 12.59 15.01 11.54
CA MET A 190 11.24 14.92 12.11
C MET A 190 11.04 13.73 13.05
N ALA A 191 12.04 12.86 13.22
CA ALA A 191 11.90 11.60 13.96
C ALA A 191 11.41 11.81 15.39
N GLU A 192 12.05 12.71 16.15
CA GLU A 192 11.67 13.01 17.54
C GLU A 192 10.25 13.57 17.64
N THR A 193 9.88 14.47 16.72
CA THR A 193 8.52 15.02 16.65
C THR A 193 7.50 13.91 16.39
N MET A 194 7.76 13.03 15.45
CA MET A 194 6.87 11.89 15.18
C MET A 194 6.76 10.96 16.40
N HIS A 195 7.89 10.65 17.05
CA HIS A 195 7.90 9.84 18.27
C HIS A 195 7.14 10.49 19.43
N SER A 196 7.10 11.83 19.52
CA SER A 196 6.33 12.52 20.57
C SER A 196 4.84 12.20 20.52
N PHE A 197 4.31 11.96 19.32
CA PHE A 197 2.90 11.60 19.11
C PHE A 197 2.60 10.10 19.32
N MET A 198 3.62 9.24 19.42
CA MET A 198 3.45 7.79 19.52
C MET A 198 3.48 7.33 20.98
N ALA A 199 2.73 6.27 21.30
CA ALA A 199 2.85 5.58 22.57
C ALA A 199 4.15 4.73 22.61
N ILE A 200 4.46 4.03 21.50
CA ILE A 200 5.72 3.30 21.31
C ILE A 200 6.69 4.21 20.54
N LYS A 201 7.69 4.75 21.25
CA LYS A 201 8.58 5.84 20.80
C LYS A 201 9.65 5.40 19.80
N ARG A 202 9.26 4.82 18.68
CA ARG A 202 10.17 4.48 17.56
C ARG A 202 9.42 4.42 16.24
N HIS A 203 10.11 4.58 15.12
CA HIS A 203 9.56 4.25 13.81
C HIS A 203 9.24 2.76 13.70
N ILE A 204 8.18 2.46 12.96
CA ILE A 204 7.79 1.10 12.58
C ILE A 204 8.79 0.61 11.52
N ARG A 205 9.24 -0.61 11.62
CA ARG A 205 10.06 -1.22 10.56
C ARG A 205 9.15 -1.66 9.41
N PRO A 206 9.55 -1.46 8.14
CA PRO A 206 8.79 -1.94 6.98
C PRO A 206 8.40 -3.43 7.06
N SER A 207 9.26 -4.26 7.68
CA SER A 207 8.98 -5.68 7.89
C SER A 207 7.78 -5.93 8.81
N GLU A 208 7.56 -5.10 9.84
CA GLU A 208 6.40 -5.21 10.72
C GLU A 208 5.09 -4.95 9.97
N ILE A 209 5.12 -4.02 9.00
CA ILE A 209 3.99 -3.80 8.09
C ILE A 209 3.79 -4.99 7.15
N ALA A 210 4.88 -5.51 6.57
CA ALA A 210 4.82 -6.63 5.64
C ALA A 210 4.27 -7.90 6.30
N ASP A 211 4.65 -8.18 7.55
CA ASP A 211 4.12 -9.29 8.34
C ASP A 211 2.62 -9.16 8.55
N TYR A 212 2.16 -7.95 8.85
CA TYR A 212 0.73 -7.70 9.05
C TYR A 212 -0.06 -7.77 7.73
N VAL A 213 0.50 -7.27 6.62
CA VAL A 213 -0.08 -7.42 5.27
C VAL A 213 -0.24 -8.90 4.92
N ALA A 214 0.79 -9.72 5.17
CA ALA A 214 0.73 -11.15 4.90
C ALA A 214 -0.36 -11.84 5.76
N PHE A 215 -0.51 -11.47 7.03
CA PHE A 215 -1.60 -11.96 7.87
C PHE A 215 -2.98 -11.60 7.29
N VAL A 216 -3.21 -10.32 6.94
CA VAL A 216 -4.51 -9.86 6.41
C VAL A 216 -4.82 -10.46 5.03
N ALA A 217 -3.79 -10.77 4.23
CA ALA A 217 -3.93 -11.47 2.95
C ALA A 217 -4.03 -13.00 3.11
N GLY A 218 -3.77 -13.54 4.29
CA GLY A 218 -3.74 -14.98 4.56
C GLY A 218 -5.13 -15.60 4.73
N PRO A 219 -5.18 -16.94 4.78
CA PRO A 219 -6.44 -17.67 4.97
C PRO A 219 -7.08 -17.44 6.34
N GLN A 220 -6.29 -17.10 7.37
CA GLN A 220 -6.77 -16.83 8.73
C GLN A 220 -7.62 -15.55 8.81
N ALA A 221 -7.44 -14.63 7.84
CA ALA A 221 -8.15 -13.36 7.76
C ALA A 221 -9.37 -13.39 6.82
N ALA A 222 -9.89 -14.57 6.47
CA ALA A 222 -10.98 -14.73 5.48
C ALA A 222 -12.27 -13.96 5.83
N MET A 223 -12.50 -13.65 7.10
CA MET A 223 -13.66 -12.87 7.57
C MET A 223 -13.32 -11.40 7.87
N ILE A 224 -12.09 -10.96 7.59
CA ILE A 224 -11.69 -9.56 7.73
C ILE A 224 -11.87 -8.88 6.37
N THR A 225 -12.90 -8.03 6.24
CA THR A 225 -13.15 -7.24 5.02
C THR A 225 -13.80 -5.91 5.36
N GLY A 226 -13.51 -4.87 4.56
CA GLY A 226 -13.96 -3.49 4.82
C GLY A 226 -13.27 -2.85 6.03
N SER A 227 -12.23 -3.45 6.54
CA SER A 227 -11.55 -3.05 7.77
C SER A 227 -10.39 -2.09 7.50
N LEU A 228 -10.20 -1.16 8.44
CA LEU A 228 -9.12 -0.19 8.47
C LEU A 228 -8.22 -0.54 9.66
N GLN A 229 -7.11 -1.18 9.38
CA GLN A 229 -6.25 -1.82 10.38
C GLN A 229 -5.08 -0.90 10.74
N MET A 230 -5.09 -0.34 11.93
CA MET A 230 -3.98 0.48 12.44
C MET A 230 -2.76 -0.37 12.78
N ILE A 231 -1.59 0.11 12.37
CA ILE A 231 -0.28 -0.34 12.83
C ILE A 231 0.60 0.90 12.97
N ASP A 232 0.47 1.62 14.10
CA ASP A 232 0.95 2.99 14.24
C ASP A 232 1.67 3.29 15.56
N GLY A 233 1.86 2.28 16.40
CA GLY A 233 2.50 2.47 17.70
C GLY A 233 1.74 3.41 18.64
N GLY A 234 0.42 3.55 18.45
CA GLY A 234 -0.43 4.44 19.22
C GLY A 234 -0.34 5.91 18.80
N PHE A 235 0.01 6.19 17.54
CA PHE A 235 0.05 7.55 17.01
C PHE A 235 -1.35 8.19 16.92
N ALA A 236 -2.39 7.42 16.64
CA ALA A 236 -3.77 7.88 16.54
C ALA A 236 -4.58 7.71 17.84
N ALA A 237 -3.99 7.13 18.86
CA ALA A 237 -4.66 6.91 20.14
C ALA A 237 -4.88 8.21 20.93
#